data_2798d1ed9cb2d67729b8bde8ba235459
#
_entry.id   2798d1ed9cb2d67729b8bde8ba235459
#
_cell.length_a   1.000
_cell.length_b   1.000
_cell.length_c   1.000
_cell.angle_alpha   90.00
_cell.angle_beta   90.00
_cell.angle_gamma   90.00
#
_symmetry.space_group_name_H-M   'P 1'
#
loop_
_entity.id
_entity.type
_entity.pdbx_description
1 polymer ?
#
loop_
_entity_poly.entity_id
_entity_poly.type
_entity_poly.pdbx_seq_one_letter_code
_entity_poly.pdbx_strand_id
1 'polypeptide(L)'
;MSSYLLSISRRLRKTHFTQKVIDSGVKAFTVYNHMLLPTIFKSIEEDYHHLKREVQIWDVACERQVEICGPDAKKLVQKITPRDLTTL
;
A
#
# COMPACT_ATOMS: atom_id res chain seq x y z
N MET A 1 22.92 -7.59 3.18
CA MET A 1 22.41 -6.62 2.20
C MET A 1 21.18 -7.21 1.52
N SER A 2 20.06 -6.53 1.63
CA SER A 2 18.83 -7.00 0.97
C SER A 2 18.86 -6.67 -0.52
N SER A 3 18.44 -7.61 -1.34
CA SER A 3 18.26 -7.38 -2.77
C SER A 3 16.77 -7.19 -3.05
N TYR A 4 16.46 -6.30 -3.99
CA TYR A 4 15.11 -6.01 -4.40
C TYR A 4 14.90 -6.52 -5.82
N LEU A 5 13.71 -7.06 -6.08
CA LEU A 5 13.30 -7.41 -7.43
C LEU A 5 12.97 -6.18 -8.28
N LEU A 6 12.75 -5.06 -7.63
CA LEU A 6 12.43 -3.79 -8.27
C LEU A 6 13.52 -2.77 -8.01
N SER A 7 14.02 -2.17 -9.08
CA SER A 7 14.98 -1.07 -8.96
C SER A 7 14.30 0.20 -8.45
N ILE A 8 14.85 0.78 -7.39
CA ILE A 8 14.28 1.99 -6.79
C ILE A 8 14.78 3.21 -7.56
N SER A 9 13.86 3.95 -8.18
CA SER A 9 14.17 5.20 -8.85
C SER A 9 13.78 6.40 -7.99
N ARG A 10 14.26 7.58 -8.38
CA ARG A 10 13.90 8.84 -7.69
C ARG A 10 12.43 9.22 -7.85
N ARG A 11 11.74 8.63 -8.81
CA ARG A 11 10.31 8.87 -9.03
C ARG A 11 9.43 8.08 -8.09
N LEU A 12 9.98 7.05 -7.47
CA LEU A 12 9.26 6.24 -6.51
C LEU A 12 9.37 6.86 -5.13
N ARG A 13 8.25 6.95 -4.45
CA ARG A 13 8.17 7.45 -3.09
C ARG A 13 8.30 6.30 -2.11
N LYS A 14 8.79 6.61 -0.94
CA LYS A 14 8.83 5.70 0.19
C LYS A 14 7.73 6.08 1.17
N THR A 15 7.25 5.10 1.93
CA THR A 15 6.38 5.38 3.07
C THR A 15 7.22 5.71 4.30
N HIS A 16 6.58 6.17 5.37
CA HIS A 16 7.25 6.38 6.65
C HIS A 16 7.78 5.07 7.25
N PHE A 17 7.28 3.93 6.79
CA PHE A 17 7.63 2.62 7.31
C PHE A 17 8.59 1.84 6.41
N THR A 18 8.94 2.37 5.24
CA THR A 18 9.75 1.63 4.26
C THR A 18 11.08 1.16 4.84
N GLN A 19 11.76 1.99 5.63
CA GLN A 19 13.02 1.57 6.23
C GLN A 19 12.83 0.40 7.20
N LYS A 20 11.77 0.42 8.00
CA LYS A 20 11.44 -0.70 8.91
C LYS A 20 11.13 -1.97 8.15
N VAL A 21 10.45 -1.85 7.03
CA VAL A 21 10.15 -2.97 6.12
C VAL A 21 11.45 -3.56 5.57
N ILE A 22 12.38 -2.71 5.14
CA ILE A 22 13.70 -3.13 4.65
C ILE A 22 14.47 -3.86 5.76
N ASP A 23 14.49 -3.28 6.95
CA ASP A 23 15.19 -3.86 8.11
C ASP A 23 14.58 -5.22 8.51
N SER A 24 13.30 -5.43 8.24
CA SER A 24 12.60 -6.69 8.50
C SER A 24 12.87 -7.79 7.47
N GLY A 25 13.67 -7.49 6.45
CA GLY A 25 14.12 -8.50 5.49
C GLY A 25 13.22 -8.68 4.29
N VAL A 26 12.53 -7.63 3.85
CA VAL A 26 11.70 -7.69 2.63
C VAL A 26 12.55 -8.12 1.43
N LYS A 27 12.00 -8.99 0.60
CA LYS A 27 12.65 -9.49 -0.62
C LYS A 27 12.15 -8.82 -1.89
N ALA A 28 10.92 -8.33 -1.89
CA ALA A 28 10.34 -7.75 -3.09
C ALA A 28 9.37 -6.62 -2.75
N PHE A 29 9.33 -5.64 -3.64
CA PHE A 29 8.37 -4.56 -3.65
C PHE A 29 7.62 -4.54 -4.98
N THR A 30 6.41 -4.05 -4.97
CA THR A 30 5.74 -3.53 -6.16
C THR A 30 5.52 -2.02 -6.00
N VAL A 31 4.97 -1.39 -7.02
CA VAL A 31 4.66 0.04 -6.98
C VAL A 31 3.15 0.22 -6.97
N TYR A 32 2.67 0.98 -6.01
CA TYR A 32 1.27 1.34 -5.89
C TYR A 32 1.18 2.81 -5.48
N ASN A 33 0.39 3.61 -6.21
CA ASN A 33 0.31 5.05 -6.00
C ASN A 33 1.69 5.74 -5.99
N HIS A 34 2.59 5.32 -6.89
CA HIS A 34 3.97 5.80 -6.98
C HIS A 34 4.81 5.54 -5.71
N MET A 35 4.37 4.62 -4.87
CA MET A 35 5.05 4.28 -3.62
C MET A 35 5.45 2.81 -3.62
N LEU A 36 6.48 2.49 -2.85
CA LEU A 36 6.92 1.11 -2.66
C LEU A 36 5.94 0.39 -1.75
N LEU A 37 5.38 -0.70 -2.24
CA LEU A 37 4.52 -1.60 -1.48
C LEU A 37 5.23 -2.94 -1.32
N PRO A 38 5.55 -3.37 -0.09
CA PRO A 38 6.21 -4.64 0.12
C PRO A 38 5.29 -5.80 -0.26
N THR A 39 5.85 -6.82 -0.89
CA THR A 39 5.07 -7.96 -1.40
C THR A 39 5.52 -9.30 -0.86
N ILE A 40 6.83 -9.51 -0.70
CA ILE A 40 7.37 -10.81 -0.29
C ILE A 40 8.45 -10.60 0.76
N PHE A 41 8.35 -11.33 1.87
CA PHE A 41 9.38 -11.34 2.91
C PHE A 41 10.22 -12.62 2.90
N LYS A 42 9.60 -13.78 2.81
CA LYS A 42 10.29 -15.07 2.72
C LYS A 42 10.02 -15.74 1.38
N SER A 43 8.80 -16.14 1.17
CA SER A 43 8.28 -16.67 -0.09
C SER A 43 6.78 -16.49 -0.10
N ILE A 44 6.16 -16.63 -1.25
CA ILE A 44 4.70 -16.54 -1.36
C ILE A 44 4.04 -17.58 -0.44
N GLU A 45 4.54 -18.80 -0.46
CA GLU A 45 3.98 -19.90 0.33
C GLU A 45 4.17 -19.68 1.84
N GLU A 46 5.38 -19.34 2.26
CA GLU A 46 5.68 -19.13 3.67
C GLU A 46 4.92 -17.93 4.23
N ASP A 47 4.87 -16.84 3.49
CA ASP A 47 4.15 -15.63 3.90
C ASP A 47 2.64 -15.90 3.99
N TYR A 48 2.08 -16.68 3.05
CA TYR A 48 0.69 -17.09 3.08
C TYR A 48 0.39 -17.96 4.32
N HIS A 49 1.21 -18.95 4.61
CA HIS A 49 1.01 -19.80 5.78
C HIS A 49 1.19 -19.03 7.09
N HIS A 50 2.12 -18.07 7.12
CA HIS A 50 2.27 -17.18 8.26
C HIS A 50 1.00 -16.36 8.49
N LEU A 51 0.41 -15.81 7.42
CA LEU A 51 -0.85 -15.07 7.51
C LEU A 51 -1.97 -15.90 8.16
N LYS A 52 -2.01 -17.18 7.87
CA LYS A 52 -3.06 -18.06 8.40
C LYS A 52 -2.86 -18.47 9.85
N ARG A 53 -1.64 -18.43 10.37
CA ARG A 53 -1.32 -18.96 11.70
C ARG A 53 -0.88 -17.89 12.69
N GLU A 54 -0.39 -16.77 12.21
CA GLU A 54 0.22 -15.73 13.03
C GLU A 54 -0.38 -14.36 12.75
N VAL A 55 -0.06 -13.40 13.60
CA VAL A 55 -0.42 -12.01 13.38
C VAL A 55 0.60 -11.37 12.44
N GLN A 56 0.13 -10.60 11.48
CA GLN A 56 0.98 -9.85 10.55
C GLN A 56 0.71 -8.35 10.66
N ILE A 57 1.75 -7.57 10.45
CA ILE A 57 1.65 -6.12 10.31
C ILE A 57 2.01 -5.78 8.87
N TRP A 58 1.15 -5.03 8.20
CA TRP A 58 1.32 -4.67 6.81
C TRP A 58 1.54 -3.16 6.66
N ASP A 59 2.56 -2.78 5.89
CA ASP A 59 2.72 -1.39 5.47
C ASP A 59 1.78 -1.11 4.29
N VAL A 60 0.69 -0.43 4.57
CA VAL A 60 -0.31 -0.03 3.57
C VAL A 60 -0.38 1.49 3.41
N ALA A 61 0.67 2.20 3.81
CA ALA A 61 0.71 3.66 3.73
C ALA A 61 0.65 4.19 2.30
N CYS A 62 0.83 3.33 1.29
CA CYS A 62 0.59 3.66 -0.11
C CYS A 62 -0.90 3.82 -0.45
N GLU A 63 -1.80 3.37 0.41
CA GLU A 63 -3.23 3.60 0.32
C GLU A 63 -3.52 5.05 0.71
N ARG A 64 -3.51 5.92 -0.27
CA ARG A 64 -3.67 7.36 -0.03
C ARG A 64 -5.14 7.73 0.07
N GLN A 65 -5.40 8.83 0.77
CA GLN A 65 -6.75 9.36 0.97
C GLN A 65 -6.85 10.73 0.31
N VAL A 66 -8.03 11.03 -0.22
CA VAL A 66 -8.38 12.33 -0.76
C VAL A 66 -9.58 12.85 0.02
N GLU A 67 -9.41 14.00 0.67
CA GLU A 67 -10.49 14.66 1.39
C GLU A 67 -11.17 15.67 0.48
N ILE A 68 -12.49 15.62 0.40
CA ILE A 68 -13.31 16.58 -0.33
C ILE A 68 -14.30 17.19 0.65
N CYS A 69 -14.18 18.50 0.87
CA CYS A 69 -14.96 19.22 1.86
C CYS A 69 -15.83 20.28 1.21
N GLY A 70 -16.90 20.67 1.90
CA GLY A 70 -17.78 21.73 1.49
C GLY A 70 -19.23 21.30 1.35
N PRO A 71 -20.17 22.25 1.19
CA PRO A 71 -21.61 21.93 1.12
C PRO A 71 -21.98 21.02 -0.05
N ASP A 72 -21.26 21.07 -1.15
CA ASP A 72 -21.52 20.25 -2.34
C ASP A 72 -20.54 19.10 -2.52
N ALA A 73 -19.78 18.76 -1.48
CA ALA A 73 -18.78 17.69 -1.54
C ALA A 73 -19.37 16.36 -2.00
N LYS A 74 -20.49 15.95 -1.40
CA LYS A 74 -21.17 14.71 -1.76
C LYS A 74 -21.66 14.71 -3.20
N LYS A 75 -22.18 15.83 -3.68
CA LYS A 75 -22.63 15.98 -5.07
C LYS A 75 -21.47 15.83 -6.04
N LEU A 76 -20.33 16.45 -5.73
CA LEU A 76 -19.15 16.33 -6.57
C LEU A 76 -18.64 14.89 -6.62
N VAL A 77 -18.50 14.25 -5.47
CA VAL A 77 -18.03 12.87 -5.40
C VAL A 77 -18.98 11.95 -6.16
N GLN A 78 -20.30 12.15 -6.03
CA GLN A 78 -21.26 11.34 -6.77
C GLN A 78 -21.11 11.48 -8.29
N LYS A 79 -20.71 12.65 -8.77
CA LYS A 79 -20.48 12.86 -10.21
C LYS A 79 -19.24 12.16 -10.74
N ILE A 80 -18.21 12.03 -9.92
CA ILE A 80 -16.91 11.50 -10.36
C ILE A 80 -16.73 10.01 -10.02
N THR A 81 -17.64 9.40 -9.27
CA THR A 81 -17.59 7.97 -8.95
C THR A 81 -18.75 7.22 -9.60
N PRO A 82 -18.53 5.97 -10.07
CA PRO A 82 -19.63 5.13 -10.56
C PRO A 82 -20.46 4.52 -9.44
N ARG A 83 -20.07 4.68 -8.18
CA ARG A 83 -20.78 4.10 -7.05
C ARG A 83 -21.96 4.98 -6.63
N ASP A 84 -23.01 4.34 -6.13
CA ASP A 84 -24.15 5.04 -5.53
C ASP A 84 -23.80 5.40 -4.08
N LEU A 85 -23.67 6.69 -3.78
CA LEU A 85 -23.31 7.19 -2.46
C LEU A 85 -24.52 7.37 -1.53
N THR A 86 -25.75 7.15 -2.02
CA THR A 86 -26.96 7.33 -1.22
C THR A 86 -27.08 6.29 -0.10
N THR A 87 -26.36 5.17 -0.24
CA THR A 87 -26.36 4.08 0.72
C THR A 87 -25.25 4.17 1.77
N LEU A 88 -24.45 5.21 1.73
CA LEU A 88 -23.38 5.42 2.71
C LEU A 88 -23.85 6.23 3.92
#